data_6b3bbb07db2444dd4115cf9e2ab44a49
#
_entry.id   6b3bbb07db2444dd4115cf9e2ab44a49
#
_cell.length_a   1.000
_cell.length_b   1.000
_cell.length_c   1.000
_cell.angle_alpha   90.00
_cell.angle_beta   90.00
_cell.angle_gamma   90.00
#
_symmetry.space_group_name_H-M   'P 1'
#
loop_
_entity.id
_entity.type
_entity.pdbx_description
1 polymer ?
#
loop_
_entity_poly.entity_id
_entity_poly.type
_entity_poly.pdbx_seq_one_letter_code
_entity_poly.pdbx_strand_id
1 'polypeptide(L)'
;MSAIYILCLEDEPEVLDNVVRDLSEFEDTFPIEAAGSVQEARKIVADLTVRGDRVGVILCDHIMPGEDGVSFLVEVADREETVATRKILLTAQAGLESTIEAINKAHLHYYVAKPWKKAELVQIVKAQMTEYVLGQESDIRPFLGVLDSERLASAIRQKGLLTDE
;
A
#
# COMPACT_ATOMS: atom_id res chain seq x y z
N MET A 1 -0.80 3.42 -20.47
CA MET A 1 -0.99 2.34 -19.52
C MET A 1 -1.00 2.87 -18.10
N SER A 2 -1.87 2.29 -17.29
CA SER A 2 -2.00 2.69 -15.89
C SER A 2 -0.90 2.07 -15.05
N ALA A 3 -0.12 2.90 -14.37
CA ALA A 3 0.87 2.42 -13.43
C ALA A 3 0.26 2.25 -12.04
N ILE A 4 0.81 1.32 -11.27
CA ILE A 4 0.40 1.05 -9.90
C ILE A 4 1.51 1.52 -8.98
N TYR A 5 1.20 2.42 -8.08
CA TYR A 5 2.17 3.08 -7.21
C TYR A 5 2.14 2.55 -5.79
N ILE A 6 3.27 2.72 -5.11
CA ILE A 6 3.37 2.62 -3.66
C ILE A 6 3.49 4.04 -3.13
N LEU A 7 2.66 4.42 -2.17
CA LEU A 7 2.71 5.74 -1.55
C LEU A 7 3.19 5.59 -0.10
N CYS A 8 4.25 6.30 0.25
CA CYS A 8 4.79 6.32 1.61
C CYS A 8 4.54 7.68 2.22
N LEU A 9 3.89 7.71 3.38
CA LEU A 9 3.53 8.94 4.09
C LEU A 9 4.13 8.93 5.49
N GLU A 10 5.07 9.85 5.73
CA GLU A 10 5.80 9.94 6.99
C GLU A 10 6.35 11.35 7.15
N ASP A 11 6.14 11.99 8.29
CA ASP A 11 6.58 13.37 8.50
C ASP A 11 8.07 13.51 8.87
N GLU A 12 8.69 12.44 9.37
CA GLU A 12 10.11 12.47 9.67
C GLU A 12 10.92 12.10 8.42
N PRO A 13 11.70 13.05 7.86
CA PRO A 13 12.40 12.79 6.59
C PRO A 13 13.32 11.57 6.62
N GLU A 14 14.03 11.36 7.74
CA GLU A 14 14.94 10.21 7.85
C GLU A 14 14.19 8.88 7.82
N VAL A 15 13.03 8.81 8.48
CA VAL A 15 12.20 7.62 8.50
C VAL A 15 11.61 7.39 7.12
N LEU A 16 11.14 8.44 6.47
CA LEU A 16 10.60 8.36 5.10
C LEU A 16 11.65 7.84 4.13
N ASP A 17 12.88 8.35 4.21
CA ASP A 17 13.97 7.88 3.37
C ASP A 17 14.28 6.41 3.61
N ASN A 18 14.20 5.95 4.86
CA ASN A 18 14.42 4.56 5.21
C ASN A 18 13.33 3.65 4.61
N VAL A 19 12.08 4.06 4.69
CA VAL A 19 10.96 3.30 4.09
C VAL A 19 11.18 3.15 2.59
N VAL A 20 11.42 4.26 1.91
CA VAL A 20 11.62 4.26 0.46
C VAL A 20 12.79 3.39 0.06
N ARG A 21 13.91 3.50 0.79
CA ARG A 21 15.10 2.69 0.51
C ARG A 21 14.84 1.21 0.70
N ASP A 22 14.15 0.85 1.78
CA ASP A 22 13.85 -0.54 2.09
C ASP A 22 12.93 -1.17 1.04
N LEU A 23 12.11 -0.36 0.37
CA LEU A 23 11.18 -0.83 -0.65
C LEU A 23 11.72 -0.65 -2.08
N SER A 24 13.00 -0.30 -2.23
CA SER A 24 13.55 0.04 -3.54
C SER A 24 13.47 -1.10 -4.56
N GLU A 25 13.41 -2.35 -4.11
CA GLU A 25 13.31 -3.48 -5.05
C GLU A 25 11.99 -3.47 -5.84
N PHE A 26 10.97 -2.76 -5.38
CA PHE A 26 9.69 -2.65 -6.08
C PHE A 26 9.66 -1.55 -7.13
N GLU A 27 10.61 -0.61 -7.07
CA GLU A 27 10.53 0.68 -7.79
C GLU A 27 10.35 0.53 -9.30
N ASP A 28 11.00 -0.44 -9.91
CA ASP A 28 10.93 -0.62 -11.36
C ASP A 28 9.53 -1.05 -11.83
N THR A 29 8.82 -1.80 -11.01
CA THR A 29 7.49 -2.29 -11.34
C THR A 29 6.40 -1.41 -10.73
N PHE A 30 6.60 -0.97 -9.50
CA PHE A 30 5.67 -0.13 -8.74
C PHE A 30 6.39 1.12 -8.29
N PRO A 31 6.31 2.22 -9.07
CA PRO A 31 6.98 3.45 -8.67
C PRO A 31 6.58 3.88 -7.27
N ILE A 32 7.52 4.45 -6.54
CA ILE A 32 7.30 4.86 -5.15
C ILE A 32 7.20 6.37 -5.07
N GLU A 33 6.11 6.86 -4.49
CA GLU A 33 5.93 8.28 -4.17
C GLU A 33 6.05 8.45 -2.66
N ALA A 34 6.68 9.55 -2.26
CA ALA A 34 6.93 9.86 -0.86
C ALA A 34 6.26 11.19 -0.49
N ALA A 35 5.51 11.20 0.59
CA ALA A 35 4.84 12.38 1.11
C ALA A 35 5.26 12.64 2.55
N GLY A 36 5.57 13.90 2.86
CA GLY A 36 5.94 14.32 4.21
C GLY A 36 4.77 14.82 5.03
N SER A 37 3.58 14.89 4.45
CA SER A 37 2.37 15.35 5.13
C SER A 37 1.14 14.75 4.47
N VAL A 38 0.04 14.75 5.20
CA VAL A 38 -1.25 14.29 4.66
C VAL A 38 -1.67 15.15 3.47
N GLN A 39 -1.44 16.46 3.54
CA GLN A 39 -1.79 17.37 2.46
C GLN A 39 -1.03 17.02 1.18
N GLU A 40 0.26 16.74 1.29
CA GLU A 40 1.07 16.31 0.16
C GLU A 40 0.60 14.96 -0.38
N ALA A 41 0.27 14.04 0.49
CA ALA A 41 -0.26 12.72 0.09
C ALA A 41 -1.58 12.86 -0.69
N ARG A 42 -2.47 13.72 -0.24
CA ARG A 42 -3.73 13.99 -0.96
C ARG A 42 -3.47 14.51 -2.36
N LYS A 43 -2.51 15.43 -2.49
CA LYS A 43 -2.16 15.98 -3.78
C LYS A 43 -1.59 14.90 -4.72
N ILE A 44 -0.72 14.06 -4.20
CA ILE A 44 -0.14 12.96 -4.97
C ILE A 44 -1.25 12.04 -5.47
N VAL A 45 -2.15 11.63 -4.60
CA VAL A 45 -3.27 10.76 -4.99
C VAL A 45 -4.14 11.41 -6.06
N ALA A 46 -4.45 12.70 -5.91
CA ALA A 46 -5.26 13.43 -6.88
C ALA A 46 -4.55 13.49 -8.24
N ASP A 47 -3.26 13.79 -8.26
CA ASP A 47 -2.48 13.87 -9.49
C ASP A 47 -2.41 12.52 -10.19
N LEU A 48 -2.19 11.44 -9.44
CA LEU A 48 -2.16 10.08 -9.99
C LEU A 48 -3.51 9.70 -10.59
N THR A 49 -4.58 10.01 -9.89
CA THR A 49 -5.94 9.72 -10.36
C THR A 49 -6.24 10.43 -11.68
N VAL A 50 -5.87 11.70 -11.78
CA VAL A 50 -6.07 12.49 -13.00
C VAL A 50 -5.32 11.88 -14.18
N ARG A 51 -4.11 11.34 -13.95
CA ARG A 51 -3.32 10.70 -15.01
C ARG A 51 -3.83 9.30 -15.37
N GLY A 52 -4.77 8.76 -14.62
CA GLY A 52 -5.23 7.39 -14.82
C GLY A 52 -4.35 6.35 -14.13
N ASP A 53 -3.43 6.77 -13.28
CA ASP A 53 -2.60 5.87 -12.48
C ASP A 53 -3.32 5.52 -11.18
N ARG A 54 -2.83 4.51 -10.48
CA ARG A 54 -3.48 4.00 -9.28
C ARG A 54 -2.48 3.80 -8.16
N VAL A 55 -2.98 3.82 -6.93
CA VAL A 55 -2.16 3.50 -5.76
C VAL A 55 -2.56 2.11 -5.28
N GLY A 56 -1.63 1.18 -5.30
CA GLY A 56 -1.89 -0.19 -4.86
C GLY A 56 -1.73 -0.37 -3.36
N VAL A 57 -0.68 0.24 -2.80
CA VAL A 57 -0.37 0.14 -1.37
C VAL A 57 -0.01 1.51 -0.83
N ILE A 58 -0.54 1.85 0.34
CA ILE A 58 -0.15 3.04 1.11
C ILE A 58 0.45 2.58 2.42
N LEU A 59 1.65 3.10 2.72
CA LEU A 59 2.26 2.98 4.04
C LEU A 59 2.17 4.34 4.71
N CYS A 60 1.51 4.42 5.84
CA CYS A 60 1.17 5.68 6.48
C CYS A 60 1.57 5.69 7.94
N ASP A 61 2.28 6.74 8.37
CA ASP A 61 2.56 6.96 9.78
C ASP A 61 1.27 7.32 10.51
N HIS A 62 1.16 6.90 11.75
CA HIS A 62 -0.03 7.10 12.56
C HIS A 62 -0.19 8.56 13.00
N ILE A 63 0.83 9.10 13.65
CA ILE A 63 0.76 10.42 14.26
C ILE A 63 1.67 11.37 13.51
N MET A 64 1.08 12.41 12.94
CA MET A 64 1.81 13.46 12.23
C MET A 64 1.28 14.83 12.64
N PRO A 65 2.14 15.88 12.61
CA PRO A 65 1.67 17.22 12.91
C PRO A 65 0.53 17.65 12.00
N GLY A 66 -0.50 18.22 12.56
CA GLY A 66 -1.62 18.79 11.83
C GLY A 66 -2.72 17.80 11.52
N GLU A 67 -2.41 16.65 10.95
CA GLU A 67 -3.41 15.65 10.62
C GLU A 67 -2.98 14.25 11.00
N ASP A 68 -3.96 13.46 11.43
CA ASP A 68 -3.79 12.08 11.81
C ASP A 68 -3.75 11.20 10.55
N GLY A 69 -2.78 10.30 10.50
CA GLY A 69 -2.66 9.35 9.39
C GLY A 69 -3.88 8.44 9.26
N VAL A 70 -4.50 8.07 10.38
CA VAL A 70 -5.70 7.22 10.35
C VAL A 70 -6.84 7.96 9.64
N SER A 71 -7.00 9.27 9.88
CA SER A 71 -8.03 10.07 9.19
C SER A 71 -7.81 10.06 7.67
N PHE A 72 -6.55 10.15 7.23
CA PHE A 72 -6.23 10.05 5.82
C PHE A 72 -6.61 8.67 5.25
N LEU A 73 -6.29 7.60 5.99
CA LEU A 73 -6.62 6.24 5.54
C LEU A 73 -8.14 6.03 5.48
N VAL A 74 -8.91 6.68 6.34
CA VAL A 74 -10.37 6.66 6.26
C VAL A 74 -10.84 7.29 4.94
N GLU A 75 -10.26 8.42 4.56
CA GLU A 75 -10.58 9.06 3.27
C GLU A 75 -10.27 8.11 2.11
N VAL A 76 -9.12 7.45 2.15
CA VAL A 76 -8.72 6.48 1.13
C VAL A 76 -9.75 5.36 1.01
N ALA A 77 -10.24 4.86 2.13
CA ALA A 77 -11.23 3.78 2.16
C ALA A 77 -12.59 4.23 1.62
N ASP A 78 -12.93 5.51 1.75
CA ASP A 78 -14.25 6.03 1.41
C ASP A 78 -14.36 6.52 -0.04
N ARG A 79 -13.24 6.71 -0.75
CA ARG A 79 -13.26 7.21 -2.12
C ARG A 79 -13.24 6.06 -3.13
N GLU A 80 -14.05 6.19 -4.15
CA GLU A 80 -14.16 5.17 -5.20
C GLU A 80 -12.82 4.87 -5.85
N GLU A 81 -12.02 5.89 -6.14
CA GLU A 81 -10.74 5.73 -6.84
C GLU A 81 -9.66 5.07 -6.01
N THR A 82 -9.83 5.01 -4.68
CA THR A 82 -8.82 4.43 -3.77
C THR A 82 -9.39 3.35 -2.85
N VAL A 83 -10.64 2.98 -3.01
CA VAL A 83 -11.29 1.99 -2.12
C VAL A 83 -10.54 0.65 -2.11
N ALA A 84 -9.95 0.26 -3.23
CA ALA A 84 -9.22 -1.01 -3.34
C ALA A 84 -7.78 -0.94 -2.84
N THR A 85 -7.26 0.27 -2.61
CA THR A 85 -5.88 0.47 -2.14
C THR A 85 -5.65 -0.25 -0.82
N ARG A 86 -4.56 -1.02 -0.73
CA ARG A 86 -4.18 -1.72 0.49
C ARG A 86 -3.49 -0.75 1.44
N LYS A 87 -3.85 -0.80 2.70
CA LYS A 87 -3.43 0.20 3.68
C LYS A 87 -2.61 -0.43 4.79
N ILE A 88 -1.40 0.10 5.00
CA ILE A 88 -0.46 -0.33 6.04
C ILE A 88 -0.19 0.86 6.95
N LEU A 89 -0.35 0.67 8.25
CA LEU A 89 -0.05 1.70 9.24
C LEU A 89 1.33 1.43 9.84
N LEU A 90 2.19 2.45 9.85
CA LEU A 90 3.48 2.40 10.53
C LEU A 90 3.34 3.17 11.84
N THR A 91 3.67 2.54 12.97
CA THR A 91 3.47 3.20 14.25
C THR A 91 4.55 2.86 15.27
N ALA A 92 5.02 3.90 15.97
CA ALA A 92 5.95 3.74 17.08
C ALA A 92 5.21 3.28 18.34
N GLN A 93 3.90 3.51 18.38
CA GLN A 93 3.07 3.13 19.50
C GLN A 93 1.75 2.54 18.99
N ALA A 94 1.60 1.26 19.18
CA ALA A 94 0.34 0.61 18.92
C ALA A 94 -0.60 0.84 20.10
N GLY A 95 -1.23 2.02 20.15
CA GLY A 95 -2.35 2.22 21.06
C GLY A 95 -3.48 1.33 20.61
N LEU A 96 -3.97 0.47 21.49
CA LEU A 96 -5.02 -0.50 21.15
C LEU A 96 -6.23 0.20 20.54
N GLU A 97 -6.67 1.31 21.14
CA GLU A 97 -7.83 2.05 20.66
C GLU A 97 -7.63 2.62 19.26
N SER A 98 -6.46 3.19 18.99
CA SER A 98 -6.14 3.74 17.67
C SER A 98 -6.08 2.66 16.61
N THR A 99 -5.55 1.49 16.97
CA THR A 99 -5.47 0.36 16.06
C THR A 99 -6.87 -0.18 15.73
N ILE A 100 -7.74 -0.28 16.74
CA ILE A 100 -9.12 -0.70 16.54
C ILE A 100 -9.85 0.28 15.64
N GLU A 101 -9.67 1.59 15.85
CA GLU A 101 -10.28 2.61 15.02
C GLU A 101 -9.82 2.49 13.57
N ALA A 102 -8.51 2.29 13.35
CA ALA A 102 -7.97 2.14 12.01
C ALA A 102 -8.55 0.91 11.31
N ILE A 103 -8.66 -0.22 12.03
CA ILE A 103 -9.23 -1.45 11.47
C ILE A 103 -10.70 -1.22 11.10
N ASN A 104 -11.47 -0.61 11.98
CA ASN A 104 -12.91 -0.48 11.80
C ASN A 104 -13.30 0.61 10.81
N LYS A 105 -12.65 1.76 10.85
CA LYS A 105 -13.02 2.93 10.03
C LYS A 105 -12.24 3.05 8.74
N ALA A 106 -10.96 2.77 8.77
CA ALA A 106 -10.08 2.88 7.61
C ALA A 106 -9.93 1.56 6.87
N HIS A 107 -10.47 0.46 7.39
CA HIS A 107 -10.30 -0.88 6.81
C HIS A 107 -8.81 -1.19 6.63
N LEU A 108 -8.06 -1.01 7.70
CA LEU A 108 -6.62 -1.25 7.71
C LEU A 108 -6.32 -2.71 7.39
N HIS A 109 -5.34 -2.95 6.51
CA HIS A 109 -4.97 -4.30 6.10
C HIS A 109 -3.84 -4.86 6.94
N TYR A 110 -2.95 -4.01 7.43
CA TYR A 110 -1.82 -4.45 8.24
C TYR A 110 -1.25 -3.27 9.03
N TYR A 111 -0.62 -3.53 10.16
CA TYR A 111 0.17 -2.49 10.81
C TYR A 111 1.56 -3.02 11.13
N VAL A 112 2.55 -2.12 11.12
CA VAL A 112 3.95 -2.44 11.34
C VAL A 112 4.47 -1.56 12.47
N ALA A 113 5.08 -2.19 13.47
CA ALA A 113 5.68 -1.47 14.58
C ALA A 113 7.05 -0.90 14.17
N LYS A 114 7.33 0.32 14.59
CA LYS A 114 8.64 0.93 14.45
C LYS A 114 9.50 0.56 15.66
N PRO A 115 10.78 0.25 15.48
CA PRO A 115 11.48 0.07 14.21
C PRO A 115 11.15 -1.29 13.59
N TRP A 116 11.15 -1.34 12.27
CA TRP A 116 10.89 -2.58 11.52
C TRP A 116 12.20 -3.16 11.01
N LYS A 117 12.14 -4.42 10.58
CA LYS A 117 13.23 -5.05 9.84
C LYS A 117 12.91 -4.95 8.36
N LYS A 118 13.91 -4.65 7.54
CA LYS A 118 13.74 -4.52 6.09
C LYS A 118 13.05 -5.73 5.48
N ALA A 119 13.54 -6.94 5.79
CA ALA A 119 12.97 -8.16 5.23
C ALA A 119 11.48 -8.33 5.58
N GLU A 120 11.10 -7.97 6.79
CA GLU A 120 9.71 -8.03 7.25
C GLU A 120 8.85 -7.03 6.50
N LEU A 121 9.31 -5.77 6.37
CA LEU A 121 8.56 -4.74 5.66
C LEU A 121 8.36 -5.13 4.19
N VAL A 122 9.41 -5.62 3.54
CA VAL A 122 9.34 -6.09 2.14
C VAL A 122 8.30 -7.19 1.98
N GLN A 123 8.28 -8.16 2.89
CA GLN A 123 7.31 -9.25 2.83
C GLN A 123 5.88 -8.76 3.00
N ILE A 124 5.66 -7.84 3.93
CA ILE A 124 4.33 -7.27 4.16
C ILE A 124 3.84 -6.51 2.93
N VAL A 125 4.68 -5.65 2.36
CA VAL A 125 4.31 -4.90 1.16
C VAL A 125 4.07 -5.83 -0.02
N LYS A 126 4.93 -6.84 -0.19
CA LYS A 126 4.77 -7.83 -1.25
C LYS A 126 3.41 -8.54 -1.12
N ALA A 127 3.06 -8.98 0.08
CA ALA A 127 1.79 -9.67 0.31
C ALA A 127 0.60 -8.76 0.00
N GLN A 128 0.65 -7.51 0.45
CA GLN A 128 -0.45 -6.58 0.22
C GLN A 128 -0.58 -6.20 -1.26
N MET A 129 0.53 -5.94 -1.93
CA MET A 129 0.50 -5.63 -3.36
C MET A 129 0.01 -6.83 -4.18
N THR A 130 0.38 -8.04 -3.77
CA THR A 130 -0.11 -9.27 -4.41
C THR A 130 -1.64 -9.33 -4.37
N GLU A 131 -2.23 -9.07 -3.20
CA GLU A 131 -3.69 -9.07 -3.06
C GLU A 131 -4.33 -7.96 -3.88
N TYR A 132 -3.71 -6.78 -3.93
CA TYR A 132 -4.21 -5.69 -4.76
C TYR A 132 -4.26 -6.10 -6.24
N VAL A 133 -3.15 -6.63 -6.74
CA VAL A 133 -3.04 -7.05 -8.15
C VAL A 133 -4.05 -8.15 -8.46
N LEU A 134 -4.19 -9.13 -7.58
CA LEU A 134 -5.15 -10.22 -7.77
C LEU A 134 -6.59 -9.70 -7.85
N GLY A 135 -6.91 -8.66 -7.09
CA GLY A 135 -8.26 -8.10 -7.08
C GLY A 135 -8.54 -7.13 -8.22
N GLN A 136 -7.52 -6.50 -8.78
CA GLN A 136 -7.68 -5.38 -9.70
C GLN A 136 -7.20 -5.63 -11.13
N GLU A 137 -6.31 -6.61 -11.34
CA GLU A 137 -5.73 -6.86 -12.65
C GLU A 137 -6.25 -8.15 -13.27
N SER A 138 -6.63 -8.09 -14.54
CA SER A 138 -7.07 -9.27 -15.26
C SER A 138 -5.89 -10.13 -15.72
N ASP A 139 -4.74 -9.50 -16.00
CA ASP A 139 -3.53 -10.20 -16.40
C ASP A 139 -2.44 -9.97 -15.33
N ILE A 140 -2.11 -11.03 -14.60
CA ILE A 140 -1.14 -10.95 -13.50
C ILE A 140 0.26 -11.39 -13.91
N ARG A 141 0.46 -11.83 -15.16
CA ARG A 141 1.75 -12.30 -15.63
C ARG A 141 2.89 -11.28 -15.50
N PRO A 142 2.67 -9.98 -15.75
CA PRO A 142 3.75 -9.00 -15.60
C PRO A 142 4.33 -8.91 -14.19
N PHE A 143 3.63 -9.43 -13.18
CA PHE A 143 4.00 -9.26 -11.77
C PHE A 143 4.63 -10.52 -11.16
N LEU A 144 4.73 -11.62 -11.93
CA LEU A 144 5.21 -12.90 -11.40
C LEU A 144 6.62 -12.84 -10.83
N GLY A 145 7.48 -12.00 -11.37
CA GLY A 145 8.87 -11.88 -10.91
C GLY A 145 9.08 -10.97 -9.73
N VAL A 146 8.04 -10.22 -9.31
CA VAL A 146 8.16 -9.17 -8.29
C VAL A 146 7.33 -9.48 -7.05
N LEU A 147 6.19 -10.12 -7.24
CA LEU A 147 5.24 -10.42 -6.18
C LEU A 147 5.36 -11.87 -5.70
N ASP A 148 4.45 -12.28 -4.83
CA ASP A 148 4.41 -13.63 -4.29
C ASP A 148 4.05 -14.61 -5.41
N SER A 149 5.07 -15.27 -5.98
CA SER A 149 4.89 -16.13 -7.14
C SER A 149 4.06 -17.37 -6.83
N GLU A 150 4.14 -17.91 -5.62
CA GLU A 150 3.31 -19.06 -5.24
C GLU A 150 1.83 -18.66 -5.17
N ARG A 151 1.54 -17.51 -4.57
CA ARG A 151 0.17 -17.01 -4.47
C ARG A 151 -0.41 -16.72 -5.85
N LEU A 152 0.38 -16.07 -6.72
CA LEU A 152 -0.05 -15.76 -8.09
C LEU A 152 -0.23 -17.02 -8.92
N ALA A 153 0.70 -17.97 -8.82
CA ALA A 153 0.58 -19.24 -9.54
C ALA A 153 -0.66 -20.03 -9.11
N SER A 154 -0.95 -20.04 -7.82
CA SER A 154 -2.15 -20.68 -7.30
C SER A 154 -3.42 -20.04 -7.90
N ALA A 155 -3.46 -18.71 -7.98
CA ALA A 155 -4.59 -18.00 -8.57
C ALA A 155 -4.76 -18.31 -10.06
N ILE A 156 -3.65 -18.41 -10.80
CA ILE A 156 -3.67 -18.79 -12.21
C ILE A 156 -4.22 -20.20 -12.37
N ARG A 157 -3.78 -21.14 -11.56
CA ARG A 157 -4.27 -22.52 -11.61
C ARG A 157 -5.76 -22.60 -11.33
N GLN A 158 -6.25 -21.86 -10.32
CA GLN A 158 -7.67 -21.83 -10.01
C GLN A 158 -8.49 -21.24 -11.15
N LYS A 159 -7.99 -20.16 -11.74
CA LYS A 159 -8.66 -19.52 -12.87
C LYS A 159 -8.68 -20.43 -14.09
N GLY A 160 -7.56 -21.12 -14.34
CA GLY A 160 -7.45 -22.09 -15.41
C GLY A 160 -8.44 -23.24 -15.25
N LEU A 161 -8.59 -23.74 -14.02
CA LEU A 161 -9.55 -24.79 -13.71
C LEU A 161 -10.99 -24.34 -13.93
N LEU A 162 -11.28 -23.06 -13.68
CA LEU A 162 -12.61 -22.50 -13.85
C LEU A 162 -12.96 -22.20 -15.31
N THR A 163 -11.94 -21.93 -16.13
CA THR A 163 -12.15 -21.53 -17.53
C THR A 163 -11.83 -22.62 -18.53
N ASP A 164 -11.28 -23.72 -18.06
CA ASP A 164 -10.81 -24.83 -18.90
C ASP A 164 -11.92 -25.86 -19.11
N GLU A 165 -12.95 -25.42 -19.76
CA GLU A 165 -14.09 -26.30 -20.04
C GLU A 165 -14.33 -26.51 -21.49
#